data_c78674a94b4ecd9151260e30b9fe1cec
#
_entry.id   c78674a94b4ecd9151260e30b9fe1cec
#
_cell.length_a   1.000
_cell.length_b   1.000
_cell.length_c   1.000
_cell.angle_alpha   90.00
_cell.angle_beta   90.00
_cell.angle_gamma   90.00
#
_symmetry.space_group_name_H-M   'P 1'
#
loop_
_entity.id
_entity.type
_entity.pdbx_description
1 polymer ?
#
loop_
_entity_poly.entity_id
_entity_poly.type
_entity_poly.pdbx_seq_one_letter_code
_entity_poly.pdbx_strand_id
1 'polypeptide(L)'
;MNKVFIILLSAIFIISCSDDTLSNSPNVLDSKVDKKILWEVGGRLPAQTGMDKNIGTAGLLYGSLANKYIVVGGGANFPEESVLNGGAKKTYSDVYMLEDKNGVLEVIEHINLENEIGYGASVTTEDGIYYIGGSSNPEADDDILFITLKDNKLNVEKIGDLSFTLQNGVAVYKDNKLYIITGKQGGKGSNKVYEYDLASKESKELAPVPNEESRTQAVAQLLNGNIYVFSGGDSIAYTDGYKYNFDNNTWEQVSDVELNNEGISLLGAVSVKLNETEMLVIGGFNKAIYDNAVYNLGTLQGTALAGFRQGYFGADPYEFNWNSNILIYNSESDTWKTIGEVPFDAPCGEGLILIGNKIYSINGEIKPGIRTDKMYIGTIIAK
;
A
#
# COMPACT_ATOMS: atom_id res chain seq x y z
N MET A 1 -86.01 12.73 36.75
CA MET A 1 -84.61 12.62 37.19
C MET A 1 -83.78 12.07 36.06
N ASN A 2 -83.35 12.95 35.16
CA ASN A 2 -82.51 12.54 34.00
C ASN A 2 -81.03 12.85 34.30
N LYS A 3 -80.24 11.82 34.35
CA LYS A 3 -78.74 11.98 34.46
C LYS A 3 -78.19 12.13 33.05
N VAL A 4 -77.63 13.31 32.76
CA VAL A 4 -76.85 13.56 31.55
C VAL A 4 -75.44 13.06 31.79
N PHE A 5 -74.96 12.12 30.94
CA PHE A 5 -73.51 11.66 30.90
C PHE A 5 -72.81 12.53 29.89
N ILE A 6 -71.85 13.31 30.36
CA ILE A 6 -70.85 14.04 29.52
C ILE A 6 -69.70 13.11 29.24
N ILE A 7 -69.49 12.71 27.97
CA ILE A 7 -68.33 11.98 27.50
C ILE A 7 -67.30 13.03 27.05
N LEU A 8 -66.19 13.14 27.83
CA LEU A 8 -65.02 13.91 27.40
C LEU A 8 -64.22 13.06 26.42
N LEU A 9 -64.15 13.49 25.15
CA LEU A 9 -63.25 12.93 24.14
C LEU A 9 -61.91 13.65 24.30
N SER A 10 -60.91 12.96 24.85
CA SER A 10 -59.52 13.42 24.83
C SER A 10 -58.88 13.05 23.50
N ALA A 11 -58.64 14.04 22.66
CA ALA A 11 -57.87 13.92 21.46
C ALA A 11 -56.37 13.81 21.84
N ILE A 12 -55.79 12.64 21.67
CA ILE A 12 -54.36 12.44 21.77
C ILE A 12 -53.75 12.88 20.44
N PHE A 13 -53.10 14.04 20.43
CA PHE A 13 -52.21 14.42 19.33
C PHE A 13 -50.91 13.62 19.47
N ILE A 14 -50.75 12.63 18.60
CA ILE A 14 -49.45 11.98 18.38
C ILE A 14 -48.66 12.95 17.50
N ILE A 15 -47.72 13.68 18.10
CA ILE A 15 -46.71 14.40 17.37
C ILE A 15 -45.70 13.33 16.96
N SER A 16 -45.74 12.92 15.71
CA SER A 16 -44.69 12.16 15.05
C SER A 16 -43.51 13.14 14.82
N CYS A 17 -42.55 13.15 15.71
CA CYS A 17 -41.21 13.68 15.38
C CYS A 17 -40.57 12.69 14.42
N SER A 18 -40.59 13.01 13.14
CA SER A 18 -39.63 12.43 12.20
C SER A 18 -38.30 13.13 12.43
N ASP A 19 -37.43 12.51 13.23
CA ASP A 19 -36.01 12.85 13.26
C ASP A 19 -35.36 12.31 11.98
N ASP A 20 -35.65 12.92 10.84
CA ASP A 20 -34.86 12.83 9.62
C ASP A 20 -33.89 14.03 9.57
N THR A 21 -33.02 14.15 10.55
CA THR A 21 -31.74 14.82 10.35
C THR A 21 -30.72 13.77 9.93
N LEU A 22 -30.82 13.27 8.69
CA LEU A 22 -29.69 12.74 7.96
C LEU A 22 -28.65 13.85 7.97
N SER A 23 -27.63 13.66 8.77
CA SER A 23 -26.42 14.50 8.78
C SER A 23 -25.85 14.47 7.36
N ASN A 24 -26.16 15.50 6.57
CA ASN A 24 -25.55 15.75 5.26
C ASN A 24 -24.11 16.23 5.45
N SER A 25 -23.32 15.52 6.24
CA SER A 25 -21.86 15.73 6.24
C SER A 25 -21.36 15.21 4.89
N PRO A 26 -20.67 16.03 4.09
CA PRO A 26 -20.15 15.59 2.81
C PRO A 26 -19.25 14.37 3.02
N ASN A 27 -19.37 13.38 2.12
CA ASN A 27 -18.44 12.25 2.12
C ASN A 27 -17.01 12.80 1.91
N VAL A 28 -16.17 12.73 2.94
CA VAL A 28 -14.81 13.28 2.89
C VAL A 28 -13.91 12.62 1.85
N LEU A 29 -14.32 11.46 1.33
CA LEU A 29 -13.60 10.79 0.24
C LEU A 29 -14.04 11.24 -1.15
N ASP A 30 -15.11 12.05 -1.26
CA ASP A 30 -15.54 12.62 -2.54
C ASP A 30 -14.42 13.49 -3.13
N SER A 31 -14.17 13.38 -4.45
CA SER A 31 -13.14 14.13 -5.17
C SER A 31 -13.33 15.65 -5.12
N LYS A 32 -14.56 16.11 -4.90
CA LYS A 32 -14.92 17.53 -4.79
C LYS A 32 -14.67 18.13 -3.42
N VAL A 33 -14.34 17.33 -2.42
CA VAL A 33 -14.07 17.78 -1.06
C VAL A 33 -12.58 18.00 -0.88
N ASP A 34 -12.18 19.22 -0.49
CA ASP A 34 -10.81 19.48 -0.04
C ASP A 34 -10.54 18.77 1.27
N LYS A 35 -9.43 18.04 1.31
CA LYS A 35 -9.09 17.11 2.38
C LYS A 35 -7.84 17.53 3.11
N LYS A 36 -7.74 17.14 4.38
CA LYS A 36 -6.49 17.06 5.14
C LYS A 36 -6.51 15.81 6.01
N ILE A 37 -5.34 15.40 6.49
CA ILE A 37 -5.21 14.25 7.36
C ILE A 37 -4.70 14.69 8.73
N LEU A 38 -5.37 14.23 9.78
CA LEU A 38 -4.90 14.36 11.15
C LEU A 38 -4.24 13.05 11.54
N TRP A 39 -2.95 13.14 11.92
CA TRP A 39 -2.15 11.97 12.23
C TRP A 39 -1.95 11.79 13.74
N GLU A 40 -1.98 10.54 14.18
CA GLU A 40 -1.63 10.11 15.53
C GLU A 40 -0.82 8.80 15.48
N VAL A 41 -0.11 8.50 16.57
CA VAL A 41 0.62 7.24 16.72
C VAL A 41 -0.34 6.21 17.28
N GLY A 42 -0.64 5.17 16.48
CA GLY A 42 -1.53 4.08 16.85
C GLY A 42 -0.87 2.97 17.66
N GLY A 43 0.45 2.99 17.79
CA GLY A 43 1.21 1.97 18.53
C GLY A 43 2.43 1.42 17.81
N ARG A 44 2.80 0.19 18.16
CA ARG A 44 3.89 -0.58 17.55
C ARG A 44 3.48 -2.04 17.42
N LEU A 45 3.91 -2.71 16.36
CA LEU A 45 3.75 -4.15 16.25
C LEU A 45 4.59 -4.87 17.32
N PRO A 46 4.13 -6.00 17.84
CA PRO A 46 4.95 -6.85 18.71
C PRO A 46 6.16 -7.41 17.97
N ALA A 47 7.11 -7.95 18.70
CA ALA A 47 8.26 -8.63 18.13
C ALA A 47 7.82 -9.82 17.25
N GLN A 48 8.51 -10.00 16.13
CA GLN A 48 8.35 -11.20 15.31
C GLN A 48 8.82 -12.44 16.07
N THR A 49 8.34 -13.60 15.67
CA THR A 49 8.71 -14.89 16.26
C THR A 49 10.23 -15.07 16.30
N GLY A 50 10.77 -15.33 17.48
CA GLY A 50 12.20 -15.50 17.70
C GLY A 50 13.02 -14.19 17.82
N MET A 51 12.35 -13.04 17.88
CA MET A 51 13.01 -11.74 18.08
C MET A 51 12.66 -11.16 19.47
N ASP A 52 13.60 -10.44 20.08
CA ASP A 52 13.39 -9.77 21.37
C ASP A 52 12.53 -8.51 21.24
N LYS A 53 12.57 -7.84 20.08
CA LYS A 53 11.81 -6.63 19.77
C LYS A 53 11.53 -6.51 18.28
N ASN A 54 10.45 -5.81 17.94
CA ASN A 54 10.21 -5.37 16.58
C ASN A 54 11.11 -4.17 16.27
N ILE A 55 11.81 -4.21 15.14
CA ILE A 55 12.60 -3.08 14.60
C ILE A 55 12.01 -2.55 13.30
N GLY A 56 10.76 -2.91 12.99
CA GLY A 56 10.08 -2.62 11.75
C GLY A 56 10.47 -3.57 10.62
N THR A 57 9.62 -3.64 9.62
CA THR A 57 9.87 -4.33 8.34
C THR A 57 9.40 -3.46 7.18
N ALA A 58 9.89 -3.72 5.97
CA ALA A 58 9.40 -3.12 4.73
C ALA A 58 9.09 -4.21 3.70
N GLY A 59 8.22 -3.90 2.74
CA GLY A 59 7.74 -4.89 1.78
C GLY A 59 6.74 -5.88 2.39
N LEU A 60 5.81 -5.37 3.21
CA LEU A 60 4.83 -6.18 3.92
C LEU A 60 3.74 -6.75 2.99
N LEU A 61 3.16 -7.88 3.40
CA LEU A 61 1.77 -8.20 3.11
C LEU A 61 0.90 -7.21 3.89
N TYR A 62 -0.11 -6.63 3.24
CA TYR A 62 -1.03 -5.70 3.90
C TYR A 62 -2.41 -5.67 3.23
N GLY A 63 -3.43 -5.31 4.00
CA GLY A 63 -4.78 -5.12 3.51
C GLY A 63 -5.80 -5.00 4.64
N SER A 64 -7.07 -4.93 4.28
CA SER A 64 -8.18 -4.91 5.24
C SER A 64 -9.17 -6.05 5.02
N LEU A 65 -9.78 -6.52 6.10
CA LEU A 65 -10.83 -7.53 6.08
C LEU A 65 -12.11 -6.99 6.72
N ALA A 66 -13.26 -7.31 6.10
CA ALA A 66 -14.59 -6.92 6.56
C ALA A 66 -14.73 -5.41 6.82
N ASN A 67 -13.99 -4.56 6.11
CA ASN A 67 -13.94 -3.10 6.30
C ASN A 67 -13.73 -2.68 7.77
N LYS A 68 -12.99 -3.49 8.52
CA LYS A 68 -12.81 -3.32 9.97
C LYS A 68 -11.39 -3.68 10.42
N TYR A 69 -10.90 -4.83 9.99
CA TYR A 69 -9.65 -5.38 10.47
C TYR A 69 -8.50 -5.01 9.53
N ILE A 70 -7.39 -4.65 10.12
CA ILE A 70 -6.14 -4.39 9.42
C ILE A 70 -5.32 -5.66 9.48
N VAL A 71 -4.80 -6.12 8.34
CA VAL A 71 -3.90 -7.27 8.26
C VAL A 71 -2.56 -6.80 7.74
N VAL A 72 -1.49 -7.10 8.46
CA VAL A 72 -0.11 -6.82 8.06
C VAL A 72 0.78 -7.97 8.45
N GLY A 73 1.82 -8.25 7.66
CA GLY A 73 2.74 -9.32 8.00
C GLY A 73 3.94 -9.43 7.08
N GLY A 74 4.84 -10.34 7.41
CA GLY A 74 6.06 -10.53 6.63
C GLY A 74 6.94 -9.28 6.57
N GLY A 75 7.45 -9.01 5.36
CA GLY A 75 8.40 -7.93 5.12
C GLY A 75 9.81 -8.30 5.59
N ALA A 76 10.73 -7.37 5.48
CA ALA A 76 12.13 -7.63 5.79
C ALA A 76 12.84 -6.47 6.51
N ASN A 77 13.86 -6.81 7.27
CA ASN A 77 14.77 -5.88 7.92
C ASN A 77 16.20 -6.45 8.00
N PHE A 78 17.08 -5.83 8.79
CA PHE A 78 18.46 -6.23 9.03
C PHE A 78 18.70 -6.36 10.54
N PRO A 79 18.32 -7.52 11.16
CA PRO A 79 18.28 -7.63 12.61
C PRO A 79 19.65 -7.80 13.28
N GLU A 80 20.60 -8.45 12.61
CA GLU A 80 21.89 -8.78 13.18
C GLU A 80 22.92 -7.65 13.06
N GLU A 81 23.00 -7.04 11.88
CA GLU A 81 24.00 -6.03 11.55
C GLU A 81 23.42 -5.04 10.53
N SER A 82 23.91 -3.80 10.53
CA SER A 82 23.46 -2.78 9.59
C SER A 82 23.90 -3.09 8.15
N VAL A 83 23.16 -2.55 7.17
CA VAL A 83 23.54 -2.64 5.74
C VAL A 83 24.94 -2.05 5.49
N LEU A 84 25.33 -1.01 6.25
CA LEU A 84 26.65 -0.41 6.16
C LEU A 84 27.75 -1.44 6.43
N ASN A 85 27.58 -2.27 7.43
CA ASN A 85 28.53 -3.29 7.86
C ASN A 85 28.32 -4.65 7.16
N GLY A 86 27.43 -4.71 6.15
CA GLY A 86 27.20 -5.92 5.37
C GLY A 86 26.14 -6.85 5.98
N GLY A 87 25.25 -6.33 6.82
CA GLY A 87 24.14 -7.09 7.42
C GLY A 87 23.28 -7.78 6.37
N ALA A 88 22.89 -9.02 6.68
CA ALA A 88 21.99 -9.80 5.85
C ALA A 88 20.53 -9.39 6.07
N LYS A 89 19.77 -9.34 4.98
CA LYS A 89 18.33 -9.12 5.03
C LYS A 89 17.64 -10.38 5.53
N LYS A 90 16.71 -10.23 6.48
CA LYS A 90 15.85 -11.31 6.99
C LYS A 90 14.41 -10.98 6.71
N THR A 91 13.65 -11.97 6.22
CA THR A 91 12.20 -11.97 6.05
C THR A 91 11.52 -12.67 7.22
N TYR A 92 10.19 -12.54 7.32
CA TYR A 92 9.40 -13.10 8.42
C TYR A 92 8.12 -13.77 7.91
N SER A 93 7.61 -14.73 8.70
CA SER A 93 6.34 -15.42 8.44
C SER A 93 5.19 -14.90 9.28
N ASP A 94 5.46 -13.98 10.19
CA ASP A 94 4.46 -13.44 11.13
C ASP A 94 3.43 -12.59 10.41
N VAL A 95 2.15 -12.86 10.63
CA VAL A 95 1.01 -12.07 10.15
C VAL A 95 0.13 -11.70 11.33
N TYR A 96 -0.19 -10.42 11.43
CA TYR A 96 -0.98 -9.83 12.50
C TYR A 96 -2.30 -9.32 11.95
N MET A 97 -3.39 -9.59 12.66
CA MET A 97 -4.66 -8.92 12.49
C MET A 97 -4.86 -7.93 13.62
N LEU A 98 -5.13 -6.66 13.25
CA LEU A 98 -5.31 -5.57 14.21
C LEU A 98 -6.71 -4.97 14.10
N GLU A 99 -7.15 -4.37 15.19
CA GLU A 99 -8.36 -3.57 15.26
C GLU A 99 -8.02 -2.18 15.84
N ASP A 100 -8.54 -1.12 15.21
CA ASP A 100 -8.46 0.23 15.77
C ASP A 100 -9.48 0.37 16.91
N LYS A 101 -8.97 0.48 18.13
CA LYS A 101 -9.77 0.72 19.32
C LYS A 101 -9.52 2.13 19.87
N ASN A 102 -10.24 3.09 19.28
CA ASN A 102 -10.18 4.51 19.69
C ASN A 102 -8.78 5.13 19.58
N GLY A 103 -8.11 4.93 18.44
CA GLY A 103 -6.78 5.49 18.19
C GLY A 103 -5.62 4.60 18.66
N VAL A 104 -5.91 3.39 19.13
CA VAL A 104 -4.90 2.38 19.49
C VAL A 104 -5.11 1.14 18.61
N LEU A 105 -4.08 0.73 17.88
CA LEU A 105 -4.09 -0.48 17.08
C LEU A 105 -3.72 -1.68 17.95
N GLU A 106 -4.72 -2.46 18.31
CA GLU A 106 -4.54 -3.68 19.11
C GLU A 106 -4.44 -4.91 18.21
N VAL A 107 -3.42 -5.74 18.43
CA VAL A 107 -3.31 -7.06 17.79
C VAL A 107 -4.35 -7.98 18.41
N ILE A 108 -5.28 -8.46 17.59
CA ILE A 108 -6.34 -9.38 18.01
C ILE A 108 -6.08 -10.82 17.59
N GLU A 109 -5.20 -11.02 16.60
CA GLU A 109 -4.71 -12.34 16.20
C GLU A 109 -3.29 -12.22 15.63
N HIS A 110 -2.50 -13.28 15.84
CA HIS A 110 -1.16 -13.46 15.30
C HIS A 110 -1.01 -14.90 14.84
N ILE A 111 -0.59 -15.09 13.61
CA ILE A 111 -0.29 -16.39 13.01
C ILE A 111 1.08 -16.37 12.35
N ASN A 112 1.65 -17.54 12.09
CA ASN A 112 2.81 -17.69 11.23
C ASN A 112 2.40 -18.41 9.94
N LEU A 113 2.86 -17.90 8.81
CA LEU A 113 2.76 -18.58 7.52
C LEU A 113 3.76 -19.75 7.46
N GLU A 114 3.57 -20.65 6.52
CA GLU A 114 4.51 -21.74 6.26
C GLU A 114 5.87 -21.21 5.78
N ASN A 115 5.86 -20.21 4.88
CA ASN A 115 7.05 -19.58 4.34
C ASN A 115 7.19 -18.13 4.84
N GLU A 116 8.43 -17.67 5.00
CA GLU A 116 8.71 -16.26 5.20
C GLU A 116 8.42 -15.49 3.90
N ILE A 117 7.80 -14.31 4.01
CA ILE A 117 7.38 -13.49 2.87
C ILE A 117 7.85 -12.05 2.99
N GLY A 118 8.02 -11.39 1.83
CA GLY A 118 8.32 -9.97 1.74
C GLY A 118 8.44 -9.52 0.29
N TYR A 119 7.99 -8.31 0.02
CA TYR A 119 8.05 -7.70 -1.32
C TYR A 119 7.16 -8.36 -2.39
N GLY A 120 6.17 -9.14 -2.02
CA GLY A 120 5.07 -9.55 -2.90
C GLY A 120 4.08 -8.42 -3.15
N ALA A 121 3.13 -8.64 -4.05
CA ALA A 121 2.06 -7.69 -4.31
C ALA A 121 0.83 -8.00 -3.46
N SER A 122 0.27 -7.00 -2.77
CA SER A 122 -0.95 -7.10 -1.98
C SER A 122 -2.13 -6.43 -2.70
N VAL A 123 -3.29 -7.09 -2.71
CA VAL A 123 -4.54 -6.54 -3.26
C VAL A 123 -5.69 -6.80 -2.31
N THR A 124 -6.31 -5.76 -1.78
CA THR A 124 -7.52 -5.87 -0.96
C THR A 124 -8.76 -5.86 -1.86
N THR A 125 -9.69 -6.79 -1.60
CA THR A 125 -11.02 -6.87 -2.20
C THR A 125 -12.09 -6.96 -1.12
N GLU A 126 -13.37 -6.94 -1.50
CA GLU A 126 -14.48 -7.15 -0.55
C GLU A 126 -14.44 -8.55 0.08
N ASP A 127 -13.96 -9.56 -0.66
CA ASP A 127 -13.94 -10.95 -0.23
C ASP A 127 -12.68 -11.32 0.59
N GLY A 128 -11.59 -10.56 0.47
CA GLY A 128 -10.34 -10.86 1.14
C GLY A 128 -9.14 -10.12 0.57
N ILE A 129 -7.94 -10.58 0.96
CA ILE A 129 -6.67 -10.02 0.53
C ILE A 129 -5.94 -11.07 -0.31
N TYR A 130 -5.54 -10.72 -1.51
CA TYR A 130 -4.60 -11.50 -2.30
C TYR A 130 -3.18 -11.03 -1.99
N TYR A 131 -2.27 -12.00 -1.78
CA TYR A 131 -0.83 -11.76 -1.73
C TYR A 131 -0.14 -12.64 -2.76
N ILE A 132 0.70 -12.05 -3.61
CA ILE A 132 1.19 -12.68 -4.83
C ILE A 132 2.71 -12.64 -4.83
N GLY A 133 3.35 -13.79 -4.89
CA GLY A 133 4.81 -13.94 -4.86
C GLY A 133 5.44 -13.49 -3.54
N GLY A 134 6.67 -12.99 -3.60
CA GLY A 134 7.36 -12.40 -2.46
C GLY A 134 7.76 -13.41 -1.37
N SER A 135 7.91 -14.68 -1.69
CA SER A 135 8.43 -15.66 -0.74
C SER A 135 9.96 -15.66 -0.73
N SER A 136 10.54 -15.91 0.44
CA SER A 136 11.98 -16.20 0.56
C SER A 136 12.32 -17.63 0.13
N ASN A 137 11.32 -18.51 0.08
CA ASN A 137 11.43 -19.83 -0.48
C ASN A 137 11.24 -19.76 -2.01
N PRO A 138 12.26 -20.06 -2.83
CA PRO A 138 12.15 -19.98 -4.30
C PRO A 138 11.06 -20.88 -4.89
N GLU A 139 10.67 -21.97 -4.21
CA GLU A 139 9.60 -22.88 -4.63
C GLU A 139 8.19 -22.35 -4.35
N ALA A 140 8.08 -21.25 -3.59
CA ALA A 140 6.83 -20.60 -3.22
C ALA A 140 6.80 -19.10 -3.60
N ASP A 141 7.79 -18.61 -4.37
CA ASP A 141 7.89 -17.19 -4.78
C ASP A 141 6.99 -16.86 -5.99
N ASP A 142 6.17 -17.82 -6.43
CA ASP A 142 5.11 -17.69 -7.43
C ASP A 142 3.70 -17.94 -6.85
N ASP A 143 3.61 -18.24 -5.55
CA ASP A 143 2.34 -18.53 -4.88
C ASP A 143 1.37 -17.34 -4.92
N ILE A 144 0.09 -17.65 -5.07
CA ILE A 144 -1.01 -16.71 -4.83
C ILE A 144 -1.72 -17.15 -3.56
N LEU A 145 -1.57 -16.37 -2.50
CA LEU A 145 -2.26 -16.58 -1.24
C LEU A 145 -3.53 -15.75 -1.19
N PHE A 146 -4.60 -16.32 -0.64
CA PHE A 146 -5.84 -15.63 -0.35
C PHE A 146 -6.13 -15.65 1.14
N ILE A 147 -6.21 -14.46 1.73
CA ILE A 147 -6.39 -14.24 3.16
C ILE A 147 -7.82 -13.78 3.40
N THR A 148 -8.55 -14.51 4.23
CA THR A 148 -9.96 -14.27 4.55
C THR A 148 -10.21 -14.39 6.06
N LEU A 149 -11.45 -14.17 6.47
CA LEU A 149 -11.93 -14.48 7.82
C LEU A 149 -12.77 -15.76 7.80
N LYS A 150 -12.41 -16.72 8.67
CA LYS A 150 -13.24 -17.88 8.97
C LYS A 150 -13.43 -17.95 10.49
N ASP A 151 -14.67 -17.93 10.95
CA ASP A 151 -15.01 -17.88 12.38
C ASP A 151 -14.30 -16.73 13.14
N ASN A 152 -14.22 -15.56 12.51
CA ASN A 152 -13.50 -14.34 12.98
C ASN A 152 -11.98 -14.54 13.19
N LYS A 153 -11.38 -15.51 12.54
CA LYS A 153 -9.94 -15.77 12.54
C LYS A 153 -9.37 -15.66 11.14
N LEU A 154 -8.09 -15.34 11.06
CA LEU A 154 -7.35 -15.37 9.79
C LEU A 154 -7.34 -16.78 9.22
N ASN A 155 -7.77 -16.88 7.97
CA ASN A 155 -7.65 -18.09 7.17
C ASN A 155 -6.82 -17.74 5.93
N VAL A 156 -5.71 -18.45 5.74
CA VAL A 156 -4.79 -18.25 4.61
C VAL A 156 -4.77 -19.50 3.76
N GLU A 157 -5.07 -19.35 2.50
CA GLU A 157 -5.11 -20.45 1.53
C GLU A 157 -4.25 -20.11 0.32
N LYS A 158 -3.43 -21.06 -0.13
CA LYS A 158 -2.82 -21.01 -1.45
C LYS A 158 -3.89 -21.36 -2.48
N ILE A 159 -4.20 -20.44 -3.37
CA ILE A 159 -5.27 -20.60 -4.37
C ILE A 159 -4.76 -20.84 -5.79
N GLY A 160 -3.48 -20.63 -6.03
CA GLY A 160 -2.84 -20.85 -7.35
C GLY A 160 -1.40 -20.43 -7.35
N ASP A 161 -0.81 -20.50 -8.55
CA ASP A 161 0.58 -20.17 -8.81
C ASP A 161 0.69 -19.31 -10.07
N LEU A 162 1.64 -18.37 -10.10
CA LEU A 162 2.07 -17.75 -11.34
C LEU A 162 2.97 -18.72 -12.12
N SER A 163 3.22 -18.46 -13.39
CA SER A 163 4.21 -19.16 -14.19
C SER A 163 5.65 -18.63 -14.02
N PHE A 164 5.85 -17.71 -13.09
CA PHE A 164 7.13 -17.03 -12.79
C PHE A 164 7.15 -16.53 -11.35
N THR A 165 8.34 -16.46 -10.75
CA THR A 165 8.51 -15.84 -9.42
C THR A 165 8.32 -14.34 -9.51
N LEU A 166 7.72 -13.73 -8.46
CA LEU A 166 7.42 -12.30 -8.43
C LEU A 166 7.93 -11.63 -7.16
N GLN A 167 8.72 -10.57 -7.32
CA GLN A 167 9.10 -9.67 -6.23
C GLN A 167 9.03 -8.21 -6.69
N ASN A 168 8.68 -7.29 -5.77
CA ASN A 168 8.60 -5.85 -6.06
C ASN A 168 7.69 -5.49 -7.24
N GLY A 169 6.72 -6.36 -7.55
CA GLY A 169 5.63 -6.07 -8.47
C GLY A 169 4.48 -5.38 -7.75
N VAL A 170 3.51 -4.92 -8.54
CA VAL A 170 2.25 -4.42 -8.03
C VAL A 170 1.10 -5.14 -8.73
N ALA A 171 -0.04 -5.23 -8.08
CA ALA A 171 -1.21 -5.89 -8.67
C ALA A 171 -2.49 -5.11 -8.41
N VAL A 172 -3.48 -5.30 -9.28
CA VAL A 172 -4.85 -4.81 -9.10
C VAL A 172 -5.85 -5.93 -9.39
N TYR A 173 -7.02 -5.83 -8.79
CA TYR A 173 -8.11 -6.78 -9.01
C TYR A 173 -9.22 -6.14 -9.84
N LYS A 174 -9.73 -6.86 -10.83
CA LYS A 174 -10.91 -6.47 -11.61
C LYS A 174 -11.59 -7.71 -12.20
N ASP A 175 -12.91 -7.82 -12.05
CA ASP A 175 -13.75 -8.82 -12.72
C ASP A 175 -13.23 -10.27 -12.53
N ASN A 176 -12.97 -10.68 -11.29
CA ASN A 176 -12.45 -12.00 -10.91
C ASN A 176 -11.07 -12.33 -11.52
N LYS A 177 -10.25 -11.30 -11.76
CA LYS A 177 -8.89 -11.42 -12.30
C LYS A 177 -7.92 -10.56 -11.51
N LEU A 178 -6.69 -11.06 -11.40
CA LEU A 178 -5.56 -10.31 -10.88
C LEU A 178 -4.71 -9.83 -12.07
N TYR A 179 -4.37 -8.55 -12.08
CA TYR A 179 -3.45 -7.96 -13.06
C TYR A 179 -2.12 -7.71 -12.37
N ILE A 180 -1.14 -8.53 -12.71
CA ILE A 180 0.22 -8.49 -12.15
C ILE A 180 1.07 -7.60 -13.05
N ILE A 181 1.64 -6.57 -12.47
CA ILE A 181 2.22 -5.46 -13.22
C ILE A 181 3.67 -5.28 -12.78
N THR A 182 4.62 -5.32 -13.73
CA THR A 182 6.04 -5.04 -13.53
C THR A 182 6.68 -5.89 -12.42
N GLY A 183 7.72 -5.41 -11.76
CA GLY A 183 8.44 -6.13 -10.69
C GLY A 183 9.60 -6.95 -11.21
N LYS A 184 10.21 -7.72 -10.32
CA LYS A 184 11.18 -8.77 -10.68
C LYS A 184 10.40 -10.04 -11.00
N GLN A 185 10.40 -10.42 -12.24
CA GLN A 185 9.74 -11.61 -12.76
C GLN A 185 10.80 -12.61 -13.19
N GLY A 186 10.80 -13.82 -12.61
CA GLY A 186 11.87 -14.79 -12.83
C GLY A 186 13.25 -14.27 -12.37
N GLY A 187 13.28 -13.47 -11.32
CA GLY A 187 14.50 -12.88 -10.74
C GLY A 187 15.09 -11.67 -11.48
N LYS A 188 14.43 -11.19 -12.55
CA LYS A 188 14.88 -10.03 -13.36
C LYS A 188 13.84 -8.93 -13.34
N GLY A 189 14.29 -7.68 -13.32
CA GLY A 189 13.40 -6.53 -13.50
C GLY A 189 12.65 -6.64 -14.83
N SER A 190 11.36 -6.26 -14.83
CA SER A 190 10.45 -6.45 -15.96
C SER A 190 9.46 -5.29 -16.06
N ASN A 191 9.04 -4.97 -17.29
CA ASN A 191 7.91 -4.09 -17.57
C ASN A 191 6.65 -4.86 -18.02
N LYS A 192 6.69 -6.20 -17.99
CA LYS A 192 5.60 -7.05 -18.43
C LYS A 192 4.40 -6.98 -17.49
N VAL A 193 3.23 -7.26 -18.07
CA VAL A 193 1.93 -7.29 -17.41
C VAL A 193 1.25 -8.61 -17.71
N TYR A 194 0.65 -9.22 -16.70
CA TYR A 194 -0.09 -10.47 -16.82
C TYR A 194 -1.48 -10.34 -16.21
N GLU A 195 -2.46 -10.88 -16.90
CA GLU A 195 -3.78 -11.18 -16.37
C GLU A 195 -3.75 -12.62 -15.82
N TYR A 196 -4.12 -12.82 -14.57
CA TYR A 196 -4.36 -14.13 -13.96
C TYR A 196 -5.84 -14.30 -13.70
N ASP A 197 -6.47 -15.27 -14.33
CA ASP A 197 -7.89 -15.58 -14.15
C ASP A 197 -8.07 -16.52 -12.95
N LEU A 198 -8.81 -16.05 -11.94
CA LEU A 198 -9.01 -16.79 -10.69
C LEU A 198 -9.86 -18.04 -10.83
N ALA A 199 -10.68 -18.13 -11.89
CA ALA A 199 -11.52 -19.30 -12.14
C ALA A 199 -10.77 -20.40 -12.88
N SER A 200 -10.07 -20.05 -13.98
CA SER A 200 -9.29 -21.04 -14.78
C SER A 200 -7.91 -21.29 -14.20
N LYS A 201 -7.37 -20.37 -13.37
CA LYS A 201 -6.00 -20.38 -12.84
C LYS A 201 -4.92 -20.28 -13.93
N GLU A 202 -5.25 -19.63 -15.03
CA GLU A 202 -4.36 -19.40 -16.14
C GLU A 202 -3.87 -17.97 -16.21
N SER A 203 -2.61 -17.80 -16.60
CA SER A 203 -1.99 -16.49 -16.84
C SER A 203 -1.95 -16.19 -18.34
N LYS A 204 -2.24 -14.93 -18.69
CA LYS A 204 -2.13 -14.38 -20.04
C LYS A 204 -1.28 -13.13 -20.02
N GLU A 205 -0.23 -13.08 -20.86
CA GLU A 205 0.57 -11.86 -21.04
C GLU A 205 -0.23 -10.80 -21.80
N LEU A 206 -0.21 -9.57 -21.30
CA LEU A 206 -0.83 -8.39 -21.89
C LEU A 206 0.24 -7.46 -22.47
N ALA A 207 -0.18 -6.34 -23.06
CA ALA A 207 0.77 -5.31 -23.49
C ALA A 207 1.61 -4.84 -22.29
N PRO A 208 2.95 -4.81 -22.40
CA PRO A 208 3.82 -4.35 -21.32
C PRO A 208 3.63 -2.86 -21.07
N VAL A 209 3.95 -2.41 -19.85
CA VAL A 209 4.05 -0.98 -19.56
C VAL A 209 5.07 -0.36 -20.52
N PRO A 210 4.75 0.76 -21.21
CA PRO A 210 5.68 1.41 -22.13
C PRO A 210 6.99 1.77 -21.45
N ASN A 211 8.01 1.98 -22.24
CA ASN A 211 9.40 2.05 -21.85
C ASN A 211 10.04 0.66 -21.73
N GLU A 212 11.04 0.40 -22.55
CA GLU A 212 11.71 -0.91 -22.67
C GLU A 212 12.52 -1.29 -21.42
N GLU A 213 12.72 -0.35 -20.49
CA GLU A 213 13.49 -0.57 -19.28
C GLU A 213 12.65 -1.27 -18.20
N SER A 214 13.32 -2.05 -17.37
CA SER A 214 12.69 -2.74 -16.24
C SER A 214 12.14 -1.76 -15.20
N ARG A 215 11.03 -2.17 -14.56
CA ARG A 215 10.32 -1.35 -13.59
C ARG A 215 9.95 -2.20 -12.38
N THR A 216 10.38 -1.79 -11.20
CA THR A 216 10.04 -2.41 -9.92
C THR A 216 9.45 -1.38 -8.98
N GLN A 217 8.73 -1.81 -7.95
CA GLN A 217 8.18 -0.95 -6.90
C GLN A 217 7.40 0.25 -7.46
N ALA A 218 6.65 0.05 -8.54
CA ALA A 218 5.73 1.02 -9.08
C ALA A 218 4.50 1.17 -8.19
N VAL A 219 3.73 2.22 -8.41
CA VAL A 219 2.40 2.42 -7.82
C VAL A 219 1.35 2.11 -8.86
N ALA A 220 0.32 1.33 -8.52
CA ALA A 220 -0.81 1.09 -9.42
C ALA A 220 -2.15 1.07 -8.68
N GLN A 221 -3.20 1.55 -9.37
CA GLN A 221 -4.58 1.47 -8.90
C GLN A 221 -5.57 1.29 -10.05
N LEU A 222 -6.72 0.72 -9.74
CA LEU A 222 -7.87 0.65 -10.65
C LEU A 222 -8.77 1.89 -10.43
N LEU A 223 -8.74 2.84 -11.37
CA LEU A 223 -9.54 4.06 -11.33
C LEU A 223 -10.40 4.15 -12.60
N ASN A 224 -11.66 4.56 -12.48
CA ASN A 224 -12.59 4.63 -13.62
C ASN A 224 -12.59 3.39 -14.52
N GLY A 225 -12.44 2.20 -13.90
CA GLY A 225 -12.41 0.92 -14.61
C GLY A 225 -11.12 0.64 -15.41
N ASN A 226 -10.10 1.51 -15.36
CA ASN A 226 -8.80 1.34 -16.02
C ASN A 226 -7.67 1.20 -14.99
N ILE A 227 -6.59 0.51 -15.37
CA ILE A 227 -5.39 0.44 -14.55
C ILE A 227 -4.54 1.69 -14.82
N TYR A 228 -4.11 2.34 -13.73
CA TYR A 228 -3.12 3.41 -13.77
C TYR A 228 -1.86 2.93 -13.08
N VAL A 229 -0.69 3.16 -13.70
CA VAL A 229 0.63 2.78 -13.19
C VAL A 229 1.52 4.02 -13.22
N PHE A 230 2.21 4.28 -12.11
CA PHE A 230 3.09 5.44 -12.00
C PHE A 230 4.45 5.05 -11.45
N SER A 231 5.48 5.72 -11.95
CA SER A 231 6.82 5.71 -11.37
C SER A 231 7.40 4.28 -11.23
N GLY A 232 8.05 3.96 -10.11
CA GLY A 232 8.89 2.79 -9.96
C GLY A 232 10.28 3.03 -10.54
N GLY A 233 11.07 1.98 -10.71
CA GLY A 233 12.40 2.08 -11.30
C GLY A 233 13.19 0.78 -11.14
N ASP A 234 14.44 0.81 -11.60
CA ASP A 234 15.43 -0.26 -11.39
C ASP A 234 16.84 0.37 -11.38
N SER A 235 17.45 0.60 -12.56
CA SER A 235 18.73 1.32 -12.68
C SER A 235 18.58 2.83 -12.40
N ILE A 236 17.42 3.38 -12.69
CA ILE A 236 17.00 4.76 -12.37
C ILE A 236 15.57 4.75 -11.84
N ALA A 237 15.20 5.81 -11.12
CA ALA A 237 13.82 6.04 -10.71
C ALA A 237 13.06 6.81 -11.80
N TYR A 238 11.79 6.44 -12.02
CA TYR A 238 10.90 7.10 -12.98
C TYR A 238 9.94 8.06 -12.28
N THR A 239 9.33 8.97 -13.07
CA THR A 239 8.27 9.89 -12.64
C THR A 239 7.05 9.81 -13.54
N ASP A 240 7.10 9.00 -14.58
CA ASP A 240 6.09 8.84 -15.62
C ASP A 240 4.81 8.16 -15.12
N GLY A 241 3.75 8.29 -15.90
CA GLY A 241 2.46 7.65 -15.65
C GLY A 241 1.82 7.08 -16.92
N TYR A 242 1.12 5.98 -16.77
CA TYR A 242 0.43 5.28 -17.86
C TYR A 242 -0.93 4.76 -17.41
N LYS A 243 -1.90 4.82 -18.35
CA LYS A 243 -3.23 4.22 -18.22
C LYS A 243 -3.37 3.06 -19.19
N TYR A 244 -3.79 1.90 -18.69
CA TYR A 244 -4.09 0.72 -19.51
C TYR A 244 -5.55 0.73 -19.95
N ASN A 245 -5.76 0.55 -21.26
CA ASN A 245 -7.07 0.40 -21.88
C ASN A 245 -7.36 -1.08 -22.15
N PHE A 246 -8.37 -1.63 -21.50
CA PHE A 246 -8.76 -3.04 -21.62
C PHE A 246 -9.34 -3.39 -22.98
N ASP A 247 -10.01 -2.45 -23.67
CA ASP A 247 -10.72 -2.73 -24.93
C ASP A 247 -9.77 -3.07 -26.08
N ASN A 248 -8.59 -2.44 -26.09
CA ASN A 248 -7.62 -2.58 -27.16
C ASN A 248 -6.25 -3.12 -26.72
N ASN A 249 -6.08 -3.46 -25.43
CA ASN A 249 -4.83 -3.97 -24.88
C ASN A 249 -3.66 -3.00 -25.13
N THR A 250 -3.83 -1.72 -24.84
CA THR A 250 -2.80 -0.69 -25.05
C THR A 250 -2.64 0.21 -23.82
N TRP A 251 -1.50 0.87 -23.75
CA TRP A 251 -1.20 1.90 -22.78
C TRP A 251 -1.25 3.29 -23.39
N GLU A 252 -1.76 4.24 -22.64
CA GLU A 252 -1.71 5.68 -22.92
C GLU A 252 -0.86 6.36 -21.85
N GLN A 253 0.00 7.29 -22.23
CA GLN A 253 0.68 8.14 -21.26
C GLN A 253 -0.32 9.10 -20.61
N VAL A 254 -0.20 9.26 -19.29
CA VAL A 254 -0.92 10.25 -18.49
C VAL A 254 0.08 11.20 -17.85
N SER A 255 -0.39 12.20 -17.11
CA SER A 255 0.48 13.19 -16.46
C SER A 255 1.54 12.53 -15.60
N ASP A 256 2.78 12.96 -15.77
CA ASP A 256 3.88 12.58 -14.90
C ASP A 256 3.60 13.00 -13.45
N VAL A 257 4.22 12.31 -12.51
CA VAL A 257 4.10 12.68 -11.09
C VAL A 257 4.92 13.91 -10.83
N GLU A 258 4.25 15.04 -10.65
CA GLU A 258 4.93 16.33 -10.42
C GLU A 258 4.14 17.24 -9.46
N LEU A 259 4.88 18.07 -8.73
CA LEU A 259 4.36 19.20 -7.98
C LEU A 259 5.19 20.45 -8.33
N ASN A 260 4.54 21.57 -8.64
CA ASN A 260 5.20 22.83 -8.96
C ASN A 260 6.26 22.71 -10.08
N ASN A 261 6.02 21.86 -11.09
CA ASN A 261 6.92 21.50 -12.20
C ASN A 261 8.20 20.77 -11.75
N GLU A 262 8.20 20.16 -10.58
CA GLU A 262 9.27 19.28 -10.12
C GLU A 262 8.78 17.83 -10.11
N GLY A 263 9.45 16.95 -10.84
CA GLY A 263 9.12 15.53 -10.91
C GLY A 263 9.37 14.82 -9.57
N ILE A 264 8.39 14.06 -9.13
CA ILE A 264 8.44 13.26 -7.89
C ILE A 264 8.46 11.79 -8.26
N SER A 265 9.46 11.06 -7.76
CA SER A 265 9.47 9.60 -7.90
C SER A 265 8.62 8.95 -6.80
N LEU A 266 7.78 8.02 -7.21
CA LEU A 266 7.01 7.14 -6.31
C LEU A 266 7.64 5.74 -6.20
N LEU A 267 8.91 5.58 -6.59
CA LEU A 267 9.64 4.32 -6.39
C LEU A 267 9.65 3.95 -4.91
N GLY A 268 9.07 2.82 -4.56
CA GLY A 268 8.92 2.36 -3.17
C GLY A 268 7.74 2.95 -2.40
N ALA A 269 7.00 3.89 -2.98
CA ALA A 269 5.76 4.42 -2.39
C ALA A 269 4.64 3.38 -2.37
N VAL A 270 3.64 3.60 -1.54
CA VAL A 270 2.43 2.78 -1.48
C VAL A 270 1.19 3.66 -1.68
N SER A 271 0.14 3.10 -2.29
CA SER A 271 -1.09 3.83 -2.58
C SER A 271 -2.33 3.13 -2.07
N VAL A 272 -3.38 3.92 -1.82
CA VAL A 272 -4.74 3.44 -1.58
C VAL A 272 -5.72 4.15 -2.52
N LYS A 273 -6.74 3.43 -2.96
CA LYS A 273 -7.86 3.99 -3.71
C LYS A 273 -8.77 4.76 -2.75
N LEU A 274 -8.96 6.07 -2.96
CA LEU A 274 -9.87 6.88 -2.16
C LEU A 274 -11.32 6.75 -2.62
N ASN A 275 -11.52 6.76 -3.93
CA ASN A 275 -12.81 6.64 -4.62
C ASN A 275 -12.56 6.18 -6.06
N GLU A 276 -13.61 6.18 -6.92
CA GLU A 276 -13.47 5.69 -8.29
C GLU A 276 -12.51 6.50 -9.16
N THR A 277 -12.24 7.77 -8.82
CA THR A 277 -11.43 8.68 -9.64
C THR A 277 -10.12 9.09 -8.98
N GLU A 278 -9.96 8.88 -7.68
CA GLU A 278 -8.78 9.34 -6.93
C GLU A 278 -8.06 8.20 -6.20
N MET A 279 -6.74 8.24 -6.23
CA MET A 279 -5.87 7.50 -5.32
C MET A 279 -5.03 8.44 -4.48
N LEU A 280 -4.66 7.99 -3.28
CA LEU A 280 -3.72 8.66 -2.39
C LEU A 280 -2.42 7.86 -2.35
N VAL A 281 -1.29 8.55 -2.34
CA VAL A 281 0.05 7.95 -2.31
C VAL A 281 0.87 8.59 -1.20
N ILE A 282 1.63 7.75 -0.48
CA ILE A 282 2.60 8.16 0.55
C ILE A 282 3.96 7.54 0.23
N GLY A 283 5.04 8.27 0.53
CA GLY A 283 6.41 7.84 0.33
C GLY A 283 6.94 8.04 -1.09
N GLY A 284 8.05 7.40 -1.36
CA GLY A 284 8.79 7.47 -2.62
C GLY A 284 10.21 7.98 -2.44
N PHE A 285 11.17 7.28 -3.03
CA PHE A 285 12.59 7.64 -2.97
C PHE A 285 12.85 8.92 -3.76
N ASN A 286 13.73 9.76 -3.27
CA ASN A 286 14.21 10.91 -4.07
C ASN A 286 14.99 10.41 -5.28
N LYS A 287 14.51 10.78 -6.48
CA LYS A 287 15.08 10.31 -7.75
C LYS A 287 16.57 10.60 -7.87
N ALA A 288 17.01 11.83 -7.61
CA ALA A 288 18.41 12.22 -7.80
C ALA A 288 19.35 11.47 -6.84
N ILE A 289 18.91 11.28 -5.59
CA ILE A 289 19.69 10.55 -4.58
C ILE A 289 19.72 9.06 -4.91
N TYR A 290 18.59 8.49 -5.33
CA TYR A 290 18.50 7.09 -5.72
C TYR A 290 19.37 6.78 -6.94
N ASP A 291 19.22 7.53 -8.03
CA ASP A 291 19.98 7.35 -9.27
C ASP A 291 21.49 7.46 -9.02
N ASN A 292 21.91 8.47 -8.23
CA ASN A 292 23.29 8.62 -7.82
C ASN A 292 23.81 7.43 -6.99
N ALA A 293 22.96 6.92 -6.08
CA ALA A 293 23.35 5.78 -5.25
C ALA A 293 23.49 4.49 -6.07
N VAL A 294 22.54 4.19 -6.95
CA VAL A 294 22.61 3.01 -7.84
C VAL A 294 23.85 3.08 -8.71
N TYR A 295 24.15 4.24 -9.32
CA TYR A 295 25.34 4.43 -10.13
C TYR A 295 26.62 4.19 -9.34
N ASN A 296 26.78 4.85 -8.18
CA ASN A 296 28.01 4.75 -7.40
C ASN A 296 28.21 3.37 -6.76
N LEU A 297 27.15 2.76 -6.23
CA LEU A 297 27.21 1.40 -5.67
C LEU A 297 27.53 0.35 -6.73
N GLY A 298 27.15 0.58 -8.00
CA GLY A 298 27.42 -0.32 -9.11
C GLY A 298 28.76 -0.11 -9.80
N THR A 299 29.38 1.08 -9.68
CA THR A 299 30.60 1.43 -10.45
C THR A 299 31.83 1.63 -9.62
N LEU A 300 31.72 2.15 -8.39
CA LEU A 300 32.85 2.40 -7.51
C LEU A 300 33.45 1.09 -6.96
N GLN A 301 34.74 1.11 -6.66
CA GLN A 301 35.47 -0.03 -6.08
C GLN A 301 36.41 0.41 -4.98
N GLY A 302 36.89 -0.54 -4.17
CA GLY A 302 37.90 -0.33 -3.15
C GLY A 302 37.54 0.77 -2.14
N THR A 303 38.52 1.65 -1.85
CA THR A 303 38.36 2.74 -0.87
C THR A 303 37.28 3.77 -1.28
N ALA A 304 37.10 4.00 -2.58
CA ALA A 304 36.07 4.92 -3.08
C ALA A 304 34.64 4.37 -2.79
N LEU A 305 34.41 3.09 -3.05
CA LEU A 305 33.13 2.43 -2.70
C LEU A 305 32.91 2.44 -1.18
N ALA A 306 33.94 2.11 -0.39
CA ALA A 306 33.85 2.12 1.07
C ALA A 306 33.48 3.52 1.61
N GLY A 307 34.10 4.57 1.10
CA GLY A 307 33.79 5.96 1.47
C GLY A 307 32.40 6.36 1.08
N PHE A 308 31.94 6.01 -0.14
CA PHE A 308 30.56 6.26 -0.57
C PHE A 308 29.54 5.53 0.31
N ARG A 309 29.75 4.23 0.58
CA ARG A 309 28.87 3.44 1.47
C ARG A 309 28.77 4.04 2.87
N GLN A 310 29.92 4.48 3.44
CA GLN A 310 29.95 5.12 4.75
C GLN A 310 29.10 6.40 4.78
N GLY A 311 29.20 7.26 3.78
CA GLY A 311 28.39 8.46 3.66
C GLY A 311 26.92 8.13 3.45
N TYR A 312 26.62 7.29 2.46
CA TYR A 312 25.24 6.98 2.04
C TYR A 312 24.45 6.26 3.15
N PHE A 313 24.93 5.11 3.63
CA PHE A 313 24.20 4.36 4.67
C PHE A 313 24.31 4.98 6.07
N GLY A 314 25.31 5.82 6.30
CA GLY A 314 25.49 6.55 7.56
C GLY A 314 24.63 7.80 7.70
N ALA A 315 24.10 8.34 6.59
CA ALA A 315 23.28 9.56 6.59
C ALA A 315 21.98 9.41 7.40
N ASP A 316 21.47 10.51 7.91
CA ASP A 316 20.18 10.54 8.62
C ASP A 316 18.98 10.45 7.67
N PRO A 317 17.78 9.99 8.11
CA PRO A 317 16.60 9.84 7.24
C PRO A 317 16.26 11.10 6.44
N TYR A 318 16.32 12.28 7.03
CA TYR A 318 15.99 13.55 6.36
C TYR A 318 16.95 13.90 5.20
N GLU A 319 18.18 13.41 5.22
CA GLU A 319 19.18 13.66 4.16
C GLU A 319 18.84 12.92 2.86
N PHE A 320 18.00 11.88 2.93
CA PHE A 320 17.51 11.15 1.75
C PHE A 320 16.44 11.92 1.00
N ASN A 321 15.85 12.95 1.62
CA ASN A 321 14.81 13.79 1.04
C ASN A 321 13.72 12.97 0.31
N TRP A 322 13.28 11.87 0.95
CA TRP A 322 12.17 11.07 0.43
C TRP A 322 10.89 11.89 0.42
N ASN A 323 9.99 11.58 -0.48
CA ASN A 323 8.76 12.32 -0.63
C ASN A 323 7.91 12.26 0.64
N SER A 324 7.80 13.38 1.34
CA SER A 324 6.93 13.56 2.51
C SER A 324 5.51 14.01 2.15
N ASN A 325 5.28 14.43 0.90
CA ASN A 325 3.96 14.88 0.47
C ASN A 325 2.97 13.73 0.45
N ILE A 326 1.77 14.00 0.92
CA ILE A 326 0.60 13.15 0.73
C ILE A 326 0.00 13.54 -0.61
N LEU A 327 0.24 12.74 -1.62
CA LEU A 327 -0.16 13.02 -3.01
C LEU A 327 -1.53 12.43 -3.31
N ILE A 328 -2.33 13.14 -4.08
CA ILE A 328 -3.56 12.63 -4.69
C ILE A 328 -3.45 12.79 -6.20
N TYR A 329 -3.67 11.69 -6.92
CA TYR A 329 -3.92 11.69 -8.36
C TYR A 329 -5.41 11.60 -8.62
N ASN A 330 -5.90 12.43 -9.54
CA ASN A 330 -7.29 12.40 -10.02
C ASN A 330 -7.31 12.01 -11.50
N SER A 331 -7.93 10.87 -11.82
CA SER A 331 -7.96 10.29 -13.16
C SER A 331 -8.93 10.98 -14.13
N GLU A 332 -9.87 11.82 -13.65
CA GLU A 332 -10.76 12.60 -14.52
C GLU A 332 -10.07 13.85 -15.03
N SER A 333 -9.33 14.53 -14.16
CA SER A 333 -8.59 15.75 -14.54
C SER A 333 -7.17 15.48 -15.01
N ASP A 334 -6.68 14.25 -14.86
CA ASP A 334 -5.30 13.84 -15.12
C ASP A 334 -4.29 14.77 -14.41
N THR A 335 -4.44 14.94 -13.09
CA THR A 335 -3.63 15.88 -12.31
C THR A 335 -3.21 15.31 -10.97
N TRP A 336 -2.02 15.73 -10.52
CA TRP A 336 -1.50 15.52 -9.19
C TRP A 336 -1.69 16.74 -8.30
N LYS A 337 -1.99 16.52 -7.02
CA LYS A 337 -2.01 17.56 -5.99
C LYS A 337 -1.48 17.01 -4.67
N THR A 338 -0.98 17.87 -3.79
CA THR A 338 -0.72 17.52 -2.40
C THR A 338 -1.84 18.00 -1.49
N ILE A 339 -2.13 17.23 -0.44
CA ILE A 339 -3.05 17.63 0.65
C ILE A 339 -2.31 17.91 1.96
N GLY A 340 -0.98 17.97 1.92
CA GLY A 340 -0.09 18.20 3.03
C GLY A 340 1.06 17.20 3.06
N GLU A 341 1.74 17.11 4.18
CA GLU A 341 2.88 16.22 4.39
C GLU A 341 2.61 15.28 5.57
N VAL A 342 3.26 14.11 5.57
CA VAL A 342 3.30 13.25 6.74
C VAL A 342 4.17 13.89 7.82
N PRO A 343 3.75 13.92 9.11
CA PRO A 343 4.51 14.56 10.19
C PRO A 343 5.56 13.62 10.81
N PHE A 344 6.05 12.65 10.03
CA PHE A 344 7.05 11.65 10.43
C PHE A 344 7.95 11.33 9.24
N ASP A 345 9.04 10.60 9.47
CA ASP A 345 9.90 10.13 8.37
C ASP A 345 9.06 9.32 7.39
N ALA A 346 8.94 9.80 6.15
CA ALA A 346 8.10 9.20 5.14
C ALA A 346 8.55 7.76 4.85
N PRO A 347 7.68 6.75 5.07
CA PRO A 347 8.06 5.37 4.86
C PRO A 347 7.97 4.98 3.39
N CYS A 348 8.74 3.95 3.02
CA CYS A 348 8.60 3.25 1.75
C CYS A 348 8.40 1.75 2.01
N GLY A 349 7.55 1.10 1.20
CA GLY A 349 7.20 -0.31 1.37
C GLY A 349 6.50 -0.61 2.69
N GLU A 350 5.75 0.36 3.21
CA GLU A 350 4.89 0.18 4.38
C GLU A 350 3.62 -0.59 4.05
N GLY A 351 2.90 -1.02 5.08
CA GLY A 351 1.49 -1.43 4.95
C GLY A 351 0.61 -0.19 4.97
N LEU A 352 0.11 0.25 3.81
CA LEU A 352 -0.80 1.39 3.70
C LEU A 352 -2.23 0.90 3.44
N ILE A 353 -3.15 1.15 4.37
CA ILE A 353 -4.51 0.61 4.35
C ILE A 353 -5.52 1.73 4.57
N LEU A 354 -6.62 1.72 3.81
CA LEU A 354 -7.76 2.63 3.99
C LEU A 354 -8.96 1.84 4.50
N ILE A 355 -9.56 2.29 5.61
CA ILE A 355 -10.84 1.78 6.13
C ILE A 355 -11.73 2.97 6.47
N GLY A 356 -12.85 3.12 5.77
CA GLY A 356 -13.69 4.31 5.90
C GLY A 356 -12.90 5.58 5.56
N ASN A 357 -12.82 6.51 6.51
CA ASN A 357 -12.02 7.72 6.37
C ASN A 357 -10.68 7.69 7.14
N LYS A 358 -10.23 6.51 7.55
CA LYS A 358 -8.95 6.33 8.25
C LYS A 358 -7.92 5.64 7.36
N ILE A 359 -6.73 6.20 7.36
CA ILE A 359 -5.54 5.63 6.72
C ILE A 359 -4.61 5.11 7.81
N TYR A 360 -4.12 3.90 7.60
CA TYR A 360 -3.15 3.25 8.49
C TYR A 360 -1.84 3.08 7.73
N SER A 361 -0.75 3.70 8.23
CA SER A 361 0.61 3.51 7.72
C SER A 361 1.41 2.74 8.78
N ILE A 362 1.81 1.53 8.44
CA ILE A 362 2.36 0.57 9.40
C ILE A 362 3.74 0.14 8.95
N ASN A 363 4.74 0.35 9.81
CA ASN A 363 6.14 0.02 9.55
C ASN A 363 6.69 0.77 8.31
N GLY A 364 7.54 0.12 7.52
CA GLY A 364 8.16 0.68 6.32
C GLY A 364 9.61 1.12 6.52
N GLU A 365 10.32 1.29 5.44
CA GLU A 365 11.69 1.78 5.39
C GLU A 365 11.70 3.31 5.46
N ILE A 366 12.51 3.90 6.33
CA ILE A 366 12.62 5.35 6.52
C ILE A 366 13.95 5.92 6.02
N LYS A 367 14.90 5.07 5.76
CA LYS A 367 16.15 5.29 5.00
C LYS A 367 16.72 3.93 4.58
N PRO A 368 17.62 3.86 3.61
CA PRO A 368 18.21 2.59 3.18
C PRO A 368 18.75 1.75 4.35
N GLY A 369 18.15 0.58 4.54
CA GLY A 369 18.52 -0.36 5.59
C GLY A 369 17.85 -0.16 6.96
N ILE A 370 17.14 0.93 7.19
CA ILE A 370 16.47 1.20 8.48
C ILE A 370 14.96 1.27 8.29
N ARG A 371 14.23 0.59 9.19
CA ARG A 371 12.76 0.54 9.20
C ARG A 371 12.22 1.20 10.46
N THR A 372 10.99 1.66 10.40
CA THR A 372 10.23 2.09 11.58
C THR A 372 9.36 0.95 12.09
N ASP A 373 9.27 0.81 13.41
CA ASP A 373 8.37 -0.13 14.09
C ASP A 373 7.02 0.50 14.44
N LYS A 374 6.81 1.78 14.08
CA LYS A 374 5.63 2.54 14.43
C LYS A 374 4.45 2.22 13.51
N MET A 375 3.27 2.37 14.09
CA MET A 375 1.99 2.35 13.40
C MET A 375 1.36 3.74 13.53
N TYR A 376 0.98 4.34 12.42
CA TYR A 376 0.33 5.66 12.38
C TYR A 376 -1.11 5.53 11.91
N ILE A 377 -1.99 6.34 12.49
CA ILE A 377 -3.39 6.47 12.11
C ILE A 377 -3.60 7.88 11.58
N GLY A 378 -4.05 8.00 10.35
CA GLY A 378 -4.44 9.25 9.72
C GLY A 378 -5.95 9.33 9.57
N THR A 379 -6.61 10.33 10.16
CA THR A 379 -8.03 10.58 9.94
C THR A 379 -8.21 11.62 8.84
N ILE A 380 -8.83 11.22 7.72
CA ILE A 380 -9.17 12.13 6.61
C ILE A 380 -10.39 12.93 7.03
N ILE A 381 -10.27 14.27 6.97
CA ILE A 381 -11.36 15.19 7.25
C ILE A 381 -11.47 16.26 6.15
N ALA A 382 -12.60 16.89 6.01
CA ALA A 382 -12.75 18.07 5.18
C ALA A 382 -11.88 19.21 5.72
N LYS A 383 -11.27 19.99 4.79
CA LYS A 383 -10.40 21.11 5.14
C LYS A 383 -11.21 22.36 5.46
#